data_8d7b8d60d548bdf9b6631447173f302b
#
_entry.id   8d7b8d60d548bdf9b6631447173f302b
#
_cell.length_a   1.000
_cell.length_b   1.000
_cell.length_c   1.000
_cell.angle_alpha   90.00
_cell.angle_beta   90.00
_cell.angle_gamma   90.00
#
_symmetry.space_group_name_H-M   'P 1'
#
loop_
_entity.id
_entity.type
_entity.pdbx_description
1 polymer ?
#
loop_
_entity_poly.entity_id
_entity_poly.type
_entity_poly.pdbx_seq_one_letter_code
_entity_poly.pdbx_strand_id
1 'polypeptide(L)'
;MTATVPPSTDTPAHDATETRHRKLAIIGSGPAGLTAAIYASRANLEPMVFAGNTPLGQLMITSDVENYPGFPGGIQGPELMQLFRDQAVRFGSTLVERDVTRVDLSQRPFRLWVGDDEYLADAVIVATGASALWLGLPSEEHFRGRGVSACATCDGFFFRDREIAVVGGGDTALEEALFLTRFASKITMLVRRDAFRGSKIMQDRAFAHPKIDVRWNTEVTEVRGEMTVNELALRDTASGEESTLAVQGLFIAIGYKPNTDLFAGQLDLDPRGYCLVESGTRTKIDGVFVAGDVHDHLYRQAVTAAGDGCKAAIDAERWLESVGEIEASTATNW
;
A
#
# COMPACT_ATOMS: atom_id res chain seq x y z
N MET A 1 -52.62 7.58 -17.90
CA MET A 1 -51.81 7.50 -19.13
C MET A 1 -50.44 6.98 -18.73
N THR A 2 -50.24 5.67 -18.84
CA THR A 2 -48.99 4.99 -18.52
C THR A 2 -48.09 5.01 -19.74
N ALA A 3 -46.99 5.72 -19.66
CA ALA A 3 -45.96 5.74 -20.69
C ALA A 3 -45.14 4.45 -20.63
N THR A 4 -45.21 3.63 -21.66
CA THR A 4 -44.37 2.46 -21.88
C THR A 4 -43.01 2.89 -22.38
N VAL A 5 -41.94 2.50 -21.62
CA VAL A 5 -40.54 2.62 -22.02
C VAL A 5 -40.24 1.59 -23.10
N PRO A 6 -39.63 1.94 -24.24
CA PRO A 6 -39.23 0.96 -25.22
C PRO A 6 -38.05 0.11 -24.76
N PRO A 7 -37.88 -1.14 -25.22
CA PRO A 7 -36.78 -1.99 -24.84
C PRO A 7 -35.47 -1.47 -25.43
N SER A 8 -34.40 -1.58 -24.61
CA SER A 8 -33.03 -1.22 -24.96
C SER A 8 -32.53 -2.02 -26.15
N THR A 9 -32.04 -1.30 -27.15
CA THR A 9 -31.38 -1.85 -28.34
C THR A 9 -30.06 -2.53 -27.94
N ASP A 10 -29.83 -3.70 -28.54
CA ASP A 10 -28.63 -4.52 -28.49
C ASP A 10 -27.34 -3.66 -28.58
N THR A 11 -26.51 -3.75 -27.59
CA THR A 11 -25.11 -3.31 -27.67
C THR A 11 -24.39 -4.32 -28.59
N PRO A 12 -23.68 -3.88 -29.63
CA PRO A 12 -22.93 -4.81 -30.49
C PRO A 12 -21.84 -5.51 -29.65
N ALA A 13 -21.71 -6.83 -29.84
CA ALA A 13 -20.61 -7.60 -29.27
C ALA A 13 -19.30 -7.05 -29.82
N HIS A 14 -18.58 -6.29 -29.00
CA HIS A 14 -17.21 -5.88 -29.29
C HIS A 14 -16.33 -7.13 -29.39
N ASP A 15 -15.48 -7.19 -30.41
CA ASP A 15 -14.56 -8.28 -30.65
C ASP A 15 -13.66 -8.48 -29.42
N ALA A 16 -13.73 -9.67 -28.81
CA ALA A 16 -13.08 -9.98 -27.53
C ALA A 16 -11.54 -9.87 -27.57
N THR A 17 -10.94 -9.80 -28.77
CA THR A 17 -9.50 -9.63 -28.99
C THR A 17 -9.06 -8.16 -28.95
N GLU A 18 -9.84 -7.21 -29.49
CA GLU A 18 -9.52 -5.78 -29.42
C GLU A 18 -9.67 -5.21 -28.01
N THR A 19 -10.51 -5.81 -27.18
CA THR A 19 -10.74 -5.34 -25.81
C THR A 19 -9.60 -5.65 -24.83
N ARG A 20 -8.63 -6.49 -25.22
CA ARG A 20 -7.54 -6.95 -24.34
C ARG A 20 -6.20 -6.27 -24.59
N HIS A 21 -6.08 -5.41 -25.59
CA HIS A 21 -4.89 -4.58 -25.82
C HIS A 21 -5.19 -3.14 -25.36
N ARG A 22 -4.28 -2.56 -24.60
CA ARG A 22 -4.36 -1.19 -24.09
C ARG A 22 -3.02 -0.46 -24.21
N LYS A 23 -3.08 0.84 -24.40
CA LYS A 23 -1.89 1.69 -24.36
C LYS A 23 -1.19 1.61 -23.01
N LEU A 24 -1.98 1.52 -21.92
CA LEU A 24 -1.46 1.49 -20.57
C LEU A 24 -2.20 0.48 -19.70
N ALA A 25 -1.45 -0.43 -19.07
CA ALA A 25 -1.90 -1.29 -17.99
C ALA A 25 -1.35 -0.79 -16.65
N ILE A 26 -2.20 -0.79 -15.61
CA ILE A 26 -1.82 -0.42 -14.25
C ILE A 26 -2.09 -1.63 -13.35
N ILE A 27 -1.06 -2.14 -12.67
CA ILE A 27 -1.18 -3.29 -11.78
C ILE A 27 -1.22 -2.81 -10.33
N GLY A 28 -2.41 -2.88 -9.73
CA GLY A 28 -2.69 -2.39 -8.37
C GLY A 28 -3.67 -1.24 -8.36
N SER A 29 -4.56 -1.23 -7.37
CA SER A 29 -5.65 -0.26 -7.19
C SER A 29 -5.61 0.51 -5.87
N GLY A 30 -4.44 0.55 -5.22
CA GLY A 30 -4.19 1.45 -4.10
C GLY A 30 -4.13 2.93 -4.54
N PRO A 31 -3.81 3.85 -3.63
CA PRO A 31 -3.75 5.29 -3.94
C PRO A 31 -2.86 5.62 -5.14
N ALA A 32 -1.73 4.92 -5.31
CA ALA A 32 -0.83 5.08 -6.46
C ALA A 32 -1.51 4.69 -7.77
N GLY A 33 -2.06 3.46 -7.84
CA GLY A 33 -2.66 2.92 -9.05
C GLY A 33 -3.89 3.69 -9.50
N LEU A 34 -4.80 4.02 -8.58
CA LEU A 34 -6.01 4.79 -8.93
C LEU A 34 -5.68 6.25 -9.29
N THR A 35 -4.69 6.87 -8.66
CA THR A 35 -4.23 8.20 -9.09
C THR A 35 -3.60 8.14 -10.48
N ALA A 36 -2.76 7.13 -10.76
CA ALA A 36 -2.22 6.93 -12.10
C ALA A 36 -3.34 6.75 -13.13
N ALA A 37 -4.36 5.97 -12.79
CA ALA A 37 -5.54 5.76 -13.64
C ALA A 37 -6.29 7.06 -13.95
N ILE A 38 -6.52 7.92 -12.96
CA ILE A 38 -7.16 9.23 -13.12
C ILE A 38 -6.37 10.09 -14.12
N TYR A 39 -5.05 10.22 -13.93
CA TYR A 39 -4.19 11.04 -14.78
C TYR A 39 -4.10 10.49 -16.20
N ALA A 40 -3.88 9.18 -16.35
CA ALA A 40 -3.81 8.51 -17.64
C ALA A 40 -5.15 8.60 -18.41
N SER A 41 -6.30 8.44 -17.75
CA SER A 41 -7.61 8.61 -18.39
C SER A 41 -7.85 10.03 -18.86
N ARG A 42 -7.41 11.02 -18.08
CA ARG A 42 -7.48 12.44 -18.49
C ARG A 42 -6.57 12.79 -19.67
N ALA A 43 -5.51 12.01 -19.87
CA ALA A 43 -4.65 12.04 -21.06
C ALA A 43 -5.19 11.17 -22.22
N ASN A 44 -6.41 10.69 -22.15
CA ASN A 44 -7.07 9.82 -23.16
C ASN A 44 -6.32 8.49 -23.43
N LEU A 45 -5.60 7.95 -22.44
CA LEU A 45 -4.89 6.67 -22.58
C LEU A 45 -5.78 5.45 -22.35
N GLU A 46 -7.02 5.64 -21.88
CA GLU A 46 -7.99 4.57 -21.58
C GLU A 46 -7.36 3.41 -20.79
N PRO A 47 -6.75 3.67 -19.62
CA PRO A 47 -5.97 2.68 -18.91
C PRO A 47 -6.84 1.53 -18.41
N MET A 48 -6.25 0.32 -18.41
CA MET A 48 -6.80 -0.84 -17.74
C MET A 48 -6.11 -1.03 -16.40
N VAL A 49 -6.88 -1.01 -15.31
CA VAL A 49 -6.40 -1.19 -13.94
C VAL A 49 -6.70 -2.61 -13.48
N PHE A 50 -5.68 -3.38 -13.18
CA PHE A 50 -5.81 -4.70 -12.55
C PHE A 50 -5.85 -4.52 -11.04
N ALA A 51 -7.07 -4.50 -10.51
CA ALA A 51 -7.33 -4.13 -9.12
C ALA A 51 -7.04 -5.25 -8.11
N GLY A 52 -6.94 -6.48 -8.59
CA GLY A 52 -6.75 -7.66 -7.74
C GLY A 52 -8.06 -8.19 -7.14
N ASN A 53 -7.98 -9.35 -6.50
CA ASN A 53 -9.11 -9.98 -5.80
C ASN A 53 -9.41 -9.28 -4.45
N THR A 54 -8.43 -8.55 -3.92
CA THR A 54 -8.59 -7.70 -2.73
C THR A 54 -8.29 -6.26 -3.13
N PRO A 55 -9.25 -5.60 -3.81
CA PRO A 55 -9.02 -4.30 -4.43
C PRO A 55 -8.85 -3.18 -3.40
N LEU A 56 -8.32 -2.04 -3.88
CA LEU A 56 -8.22 -0.76 -3.18
C LEU A 56 -7.13 -0.66 -2.10
N GLY A 57 -6.34 -1.73 -1.89
CA GLY A 57 -5.09 -1.67 -1.11
C GLY A 57 -5.25 -1.55 0.40
N GLN A 58 -4.19 -1.11 1.09
CA GLN A 58 -4.08 -1.12 2.56
C GLN A 58 -5.09 -0.22 3.28
N LEU A 59 -5.61 0.83 2.64
CA LEU A 59 -6.60 1.71 3.25
C LEU A 59 -7.96 1.04 3.49
N MET A 60 -8.23 -0.10 2.84
CA MET A 60 -9.46 -0.87 3.09
C MET A 60 -9.52 -1.49 4.49
N ILE A 61 -8.37 -1.65 5.14
CA ILE A 61 -8.25 -2.19 6.50
C ILE A 61 -7.91 -1.10 7.54
N THR A 62 -7.94 0.18 7.11
CA THR A 62 -7.69 1.34 7.97
C THR A 62 -9.03 1.98 8.32
N SER A 63 -9.21 2.40 9.57
CA SER A 63 -10.41 3.12 10.02
C SER A 63 -10.37 4.59 9.57
N ASP A 64 -9.98 5.48 10.46
CA ASP A 64 -9.96 6.92 10.20
C ASP A 64 -8.67 7.34 9.51
N VAL A 65 -8.80 8.08 8.42
CA VAL A 65 -7.70 8.74 7.68
C VAL A 65 -7.83 10.25 7.88
N GLU A 66 -6.97 10.82 8.73
CA GLU A 66 -6.98 12.25 9.05
C GLU A 66 -5.86 13.04 8.36
N ASN A 67 -4.91 12.32 7.76
CA ASN A 67 -3.69 12.89 7.16
C ASN A 67 -3.72 12.96 5.63
N TYR A 68 -4.87 12.71 4.98
CA TYR A 68 -5.05 12.91 3.55
C TYR A 68 -5.69 14.29 3.30
N PRO A 69 -5.02 15.21 2.57
CA PRO A 69 -5.53 16.57 2.35
C PRO A 69 -6.88 16.56 1.62
N GLY A 70 -7.75 17.50 1.97
CA GLY A 70 -9.09 17.66 1.39
C GLY A 70 -10.21 17.16 2.29
N PHE A 71 -9.90 16.46 3.39
CA PHE A 71 -10.87 15.94 4.35
C PHE A 71 -10.61 16.48 5.76
N PRO A 72 -11.00 17.72 6.07
CA PRO A 72 -10.67 18.38 7.34
C PRO A 72 -11.31 17.70 8.57
N GLY A 73 -12.35 16.90 8.37
CA GLY A 73 -12.99 16.09 9.42
C GLY A 73 -12.53 14.64 9.47
N GLY A 74 -11.48 14.29 8.70
CA GLY A 74 -11.12 12.90 8.45
C GLY A 74 -12.08 12.20 7.48
N ILE A 75 -11.73 11.00 7.08
CA ILE A 75 -12.55 10.12 6.23
C ILE A 75 -12.21 8.66 6.56
N GLN A 76 -13.18 7.76 6.43
CA GLN A 76 -12.89 6.33 6.55
C GLN A 76 -12.04 5.85 5.37
N GLY A 77 -11.02 5.00 5.63
CA GLY A 77 -10.13 4.48 4.58
C GLY A 77 -10.88 3.85 3.41
N PRO A 78 -11.86 2.94 3.63
CA PRO A 78 -12.68 2.38 2.56
C PRO A 78 -13.47 3.43 1.76
N GLU A 79 -14.02 4.46 2.42
CA GLU A 79 -14.74 5.53 1.76
C GLU A 79 -13.81 6.36 0.87
N LEU A 80 -12.63 6.72 1.35
CA LEU A 80 -11.61 7.44 0.57
C LEU A 80 -11.25 6.66 -0.69
N MET A 81 -11.02 5.36 -0.56
CA MET A 81 -10.64 4.51 -1.70
C MET A 81 -11.79 4.33 -2.70
N GLN A 82 -13.03 4.29 -2.22
CA GLN A 82 -14.19 4.27 -3.11
C GLN A 82 -14.30 5.58 -3.92
N LEU A 83 -14.04 6.73 -3.31
CA LEU A 83 -14.00 8.02 -4.02
C LEU A 83 -12.92 8.04 -5.10
N PHE A 84 -11.73 7.48 -4.84
CA PHE A 84 -10.66 7.35 -5.85
C PHE A 84 -11.09 6.47 -7.02
N ARG A 85 -11.71 5.33 -6.72
CA ARG A 85 -12.23 4.39 -7.71
C ARG A 85 -13.29 5.06 -8.59
N ASP A 86 -14.28 5.69 -7.96
CA ASP A 86 -15.38 6.37 -8.68
C ASP A 86 -14.83 7.48 -9.58
N GLN A 87 -13.81 8.20 -9.13
CA GLN A 87 -13.16 9.23 -9.92
C GLN A 87 -12.42 8.63 -11.13
N ALA A 88 -11.67 7.54 -10.94
CA ALA A 88 -10.97 6.85 -12.04
C ALA A 88 -11.96 6.32 -13.10
N VAL A 89 -13.03 5.66 -12.66
CA VAL A 89 -14.09 5.13 -13.55
C VAL A 89 -14.81 6.28 -14.29
N ARG A 90 -15.11 7.37 -13.60
CA ARG A 90 -15.73 8.56 -14.22
C ARG A 90 -14.90 9.12 -15.39
N PHE A 91 -13.58 9.02 -15.33
CA PHE A 91 -12.70 9.47 -16.41
C PHE A 91 -12.44 8.41 -17.49
N GLY A 92 -13.00 7.20 -17.35
CA GLY A 92 -12.93 6.17 -18.40
C GLY A 92 -11.93 5.04 -18.13
N SER A 93 -11.38 4.94 -16.92
CA SER A 93 -10.57 3.77 -16.54
C SER A 93 -11.41 2.49 -16.51
N THR A 94 -10.89 1.41 -17.07
CA THR A 94 -11.47 0.07 -16.94
C THR A 94 -10.83 -0.66 -15.77
N LEU A 95 -11.62 -1.16 -14.81
CA LEU A 95 -11.13 -1.96 -13.69
C LEU A 95 -11.39 -3.45 -13.90
N VAL A 96 -10.34 -4.25 -13.70
CA VAL A 96 -10.37 -5.72 -13.68
C VAL A 96 -10.15 -6.16 -12.24
N GLU A 97 -11.21 -6.63 -11.56
CA GLU A 97 -11.17 -7.04 -10.14
C GLU A 97 -10.71 -8.50 -10.01
N ARG A 98 -9.56 -8.80 -10.58
CA ARG A 98 -8.89 -10.10 -10.55
C ARG A 98 -7.39 -9.88 -10.51
N ASP A 99 -6.68 -10.83 -9.89
CA ASP A 99 -5.21 -10.77 -9.79
C ASP A 99 -4.54 -11.06 -11.12
N VAL A 100 -3.53 -10.26 -11.46
CA VAL A 100 -2.54 -10.64 -12.47
C VAL A 100 -1.68 -11.75 -11.88
N THR A 101 -1.68 -12.90 -12.54
CA THR A 101 -0.99 -14.12 -12.07
C THR A 101 0.39 -14.32 -12.70
N ARG A 102 0.63 -13.66 -13.82
CA ARG A 102 1.91 -13.71 -14.55
C ARG A 102 2.08 -12.47 -15.41
N VAL A 103 3.30 -12.03 -15.62
CA VAL A 103 3.68 -10.98 -16.57
C VAL A 103 4.86 -11.45 -17.44
N ASP A 104 4.97 -10.89 -18.64
CA ASP A 104 6.17 -10.95 -19.47
C ASP A 104 6.49 -9.52 -19.94
N LEU A 105 7.56 -8.97 -19.38
CA LEU A 105 8.04 -7.62 -19.64
C LEU A 105 9.29 -7.62 -20.56
N SER A 106 9.60 -8.74 -21.18
CA SER A 106 10.81 -8.90 -22.01
C SER A 106 10.71 -8.23 -23.37
N GLN A 107 9.50 -8.04 -23.90
CA GLN A 107 9.24 -7.40 -25.20
C GLN A 107 7.88 -6.71 -25.23
N ARG A 108 7.75 -5.70 -26.09
CA ARG A 108 6.48 -4.98 -26.33
C ARG A 108 5.73 -5.56 -27.53
N PRO A 109 4.36 -5.56 -27.46
CA PRO A 109 3.55 -5.18 -26.32
C PRO A 109 3.76 -6.15 -25.15
N PHE A 110 3.80 -5.60 -23.91
CA PHE A 110 3.94 -6.38 -22.70
C PHE A 110 2.72 -7.28 -22.49
N ARG A 111 2.94 -8.44 -21.86
CA ARG A 111 1.89 -9.45 -21.70
C ARG A 111 1.59 -9.63 -20.22
N LEU A 112 0.30 -9.62 -19.89
CA LEU A 112 -0.20 -9.84 -18.55
C LEU A 112 -1.26 -10.94 -18.60
N TRP A 113 -1.30 -11.83 -17.61
CA TRP A 113 -2.28 -12.91 -17.52
C TRP A 113 -3.10 -12.79 -16.26
N VAL A 114 -4.41 -12.95 -16.39
CA VAL A 114 -5.39 -13.05 -15.31
C VAL A 114 -6.03 -14.42 -15.41
N GLY A 115 -5.47 -15.40 -14.68
CA GLY A 115 -5.76 -16.81 -14.95
C GLY A 115 -5.31 -17.20 -16.35
N ASP A 116 -6.23 -17.68 -17.19
CA ASP A 116 -5.96 -18.05 -18.58
C ASP A 116 -6.15 -16.89 -19.57
N ASP A 117 -6.71 -15.76 -19.13
CA ASP A 117 -6.95 -14.59 -19.96
C ASP A 117 -5.67 -13.78 -20.15
N GLU A 118 -5.24 -13.58 -21.39
CA GLU A 118 -4.10 -12.77 -21.77
C GLU A 118 -4.52 -11.35 -22.14
N TYR A 119 -3.74 -10.37 -21.63
CA TYR A 119 -3.88 -8.95 -21.92
C TYR A 119 -2.54 -8.41 -22.46
N LEU A 120 -2.62 -7.44 -23.35
CA LEU A 120 -1.48 -6.77 -23.95
C LEU A 120 -1.45 -5.30 -23.56
N ALA A 121 -0.26 -4.75 -23.30
CA ALA A 121 -0.07 -3.34 -22.97
C ALA A 121 1.20 -2.78 -23.63
N ASP A 122 1.11 -1.56 -24.17
CA ASP A 122 2.28 -0.86 -24.72
C ASP A 122 3.16 -0.30 -23.61
N ALA A 123 2.55 0.10 -22.49
CA ALA A 123 3.22 0.51 -21.25
C ALA A 123 2.58 -0.11 -20.02
N VAL A 124 3.37 -0.25 -18.93
CA VAL A 124 2.91 -0.83 -17.66
C VAL A 124 3.31 0.06 -16.49
N ILE A 125 2.38 0.34 -15.58
CA ILE A 125 2.68 0.94 -14.26
C ILE A 125 2.47 -0.14 -13.19
N VAL A 126 3.53 -0.43 -12.44
CA VAL A 126 3.51 -1.32 -11.28
C VAL A 126 3.20 -0.50 -10.03
N ALA A 127 2.02 -0.71 -9.46
CA ALA A 127 1.51 0.01 -8.30
C ALA A 127 0.97 -0.96 -7.22
N THR A 128 1.63 -2.12 -7.09
CA THR A 128 1.19 -3.22 -6.22
C THR A 128 1.41 -2.98 -4.73
N GLY A 129 2.15 -1.92 -4.38
CA GLY A 129 2.36 -1.49 -3.01
C GLY A 129 3.22 -2.44 -2.18
N ALA A 130 3.09 -2.35 -0.86
CA ALA A 130 3.74 -3.22 0.11
C ALA A 130 2.74 -3.63 1.20
N SER A 131 2.94 -4.81 1.77
CA SER A 131 2.11 -5.33 2.84
C SER A 131 2.85 -5.28 4.16
N ALA A 132 2.20 -4.78 5.21
CA ALA A 132 2.74 -4.87 6.56
C ALA A 132 2.93 -6.34 6.95
N LEU A 133 4.03 -6.62 7.65
CA LEU A 133 4.23 -7.90 8.27
C LEU A 133 3.48 -7.93 9.61
N TRP A 134 2.80 -9.03 9.85
CA TRP A 134 1.99 -9.26 11.04
C TRP A 134 2.55 -10.42 11.87
N LEU A 135 2.15 -10.53 13.12
CA LEU A 135 2.53 -11.66 13.99
C LEU A 135 1.85 -12.96 13.57
N GLY A 136 0.72 -12.85 12.87
CA GLY A 136 -0.08 -14.00 12.42
C GLY A 136 -0.97 -14.58 13.50
N LEU A 137 -1.32 -13.79 14.52
CA LEU A 137 -2.21 -14.21 15.58
C LEU A 137 -3.68 -13.92 15.19
N PRO A 138 -4.63 -14.87 15.35
CA PRO A 138 -6.03 -14.61 15.10
C PRO A 138 -6.59 -13.43 15.92
N SER A 139 -6.11 -13.27 17.15
CA SER A 139 -6.47 -12.14 18.02
C SER A 139 -5.93 -10.81 17.50
N GLU A 140 -4.71 -10.77 16.93
CA GLU A 140 -4.16 -9.59 16.27
C GLU A 140 -5.07 -9.13 15.12
N GLU A 141 -5.49 -10.05 14.26
CA GLU A 141 -6.35 -9.76 13.12
C GLU A 141 -7.70 -9.18 13.58
N HIS A 142 -8.28 -9.72 14.64
CA HIS A 142 -9.54 -9.25 15.21
C HIS A 142 -9.48 -7.78 15.67
N PHE A 143 -8.33 -7.34 16.20
CA PHE A 143 -8.15 -5.98 16.74
C PHE A 143 -7.49 -4.99 15.78
N ARG A 144 -7.23 -5.35 14.52
CA ARG A 144 -6.74 -4.39 13.51
C ARG A 144 -7.73 -3.24 13.35
N GLY A 145 -7.23 -2.00 13.43
CA GLY A 145 -8.05 -0.78 13.47
C GLY A 145 -8.85 -0.58 14.76
N ARG A 146 -8.70 -1.50 15.74
CA ARG A 146 -9.33 -1.42 17.06
C ARG A 146 -8.32 -1.51 18.19
N GLY A 147 -7.17 -0.90 18.00
CA GLY A 147 -6.06 -0.87 18.95
C GLY A 147 -4.82 -1.60 18.47
N VAL A 148 -4.87 -2.37 17.37
CA VAL A 148 -3.70 -2.92 16.68
C VAL A 148 -3.45 -2.15 15.39
N SER A 149 -2.23 -1.67 15.21
CA SER A 149 -1.77 -0.91 14.04
C SER A 149 -0.40 -1.38 13.56
N ALA A 150 -0.06 -1.12 12.30
CA ALA A 150 1.28 -1.28 11.74
C ALA A 150 1.84 0.05 11.18
N CYS A 151 1.25 1.20 11.55
CA CYS A 151 1.67 2.51 11.05
C CYS A 151 1.61 3.57 12.16
N ALA A 152 2.74 3.87 12.77
CA ALA A 152 2.82 4.88 13.83
C ALA A 152 2.42 6.29 13.34
N THR A 153 2.81 6.66 12.12
CA THR A 153 2.50 7.97 11.53
C THR A 153 1.03 8.13 11.16
N CYS A 154 0.34 7.01 10.91
CA CYS A 154 -1.09 7.01 10.60
C CYS A 154 -1.92 7.13 11.87
N ASP A 155 -1.64 6.29 12.86
CA ASP A 155 -2.55 6.01 13.97
C ASP A 155 -2.07 6.56 15.33
N GLY A 156 -0.81 7.03 15.41
CA GLY A 156 -0.22 7.47 16.68
C GLY A 156 -1.03 8.54 17.42
N PHE A 157 -1.69 9.43 16.69
CA PHE A 157 -2.54 10.48 17.25
C PHE A 157 -3.70 9.92 18.11
N PHE A 158 -4.30 8.79 17.72
CA PHE A 158 -5.42 8.16 18.44
C PHE A 158 -5.02 7.57 19.79
N PHE A 159 -3.71 7.45 20.05
CA PHE A 159 -3.17 6.88 21.30
C PHE A 159 -2.61 7.95 22.25
N ARG A 160 -3.12 9.17 22.16
CA ARG A 160 -2.73 10.26 23.06
C ARG A 160 -3.01 9.89 24.52
N ASP A 161 -1.97 10.11 25.36
CA ASP A 161 -1.97 9.86 26.79
C ASP A 161 -2.28 8.38 27.20
N ARG A 162 -2.11 7.44 26.24
CA ARG A 162 -2.32 6.00 26.48
C ARG A 162 -0.98 5.28 26.67
N GLU A 163 -1.02 4.16 27.40
CA GLU A 163 0.08 3.20 27.44
C GLU A 163 -0.05 2.23 26.27
N ILE A 164 1.02 2.06 25.50
CA ILE A 164 1.02 1.23 24.29
C ILE A 164 2.24 0.32 24.24
N ALA A 165 2.17 -0.72 23.43
CA ALA A 165 3.29 -1.58 23.11
C ALA A 165 3.72 -1.43 21.64
N VAL A 166 5.02 -1.61 21.37
CA VAL A 166 5.59 -1.67 20.02
C VAL A 166 6.36 -2.98 19.89
N VAL A 167 5.96 -3.82 18.93
CA VAL A 167 6.68 -5.07 18.65
C VAL A 167 7.70 -4.83 17.55
N GLY A 168 8.95 -5.13 17.85
CA GLY A 168 10.04 -5.04 16.89
C GLY A 168 11.36 -4.62 17.52
N GLY A 169 12.46 -4.82 16.79
CA GLY A 169 13.81 -4.50 17.28
C GLY A 169 14.75 -4.02 16.18
N GLY A 170 14.25 -3.66 15.02
CA GLY A 170 14.98 -3.01 13.93
C GLY A 170 14.82 -1.50 13.95
N ASP A 171 15.44 -0.81 12.97
CA ASP A 171 15.34 0.66 12.86
C ASP A 171 13.90 1.14 12.77
N THR A 172 13.05 0.49 11.97
CA THR A 172 11.62 0.84 11.86
C THR A 172 10.93 0.86 13.24
N ALA A 173 11.17 -0.17 14.07
CA ALA A 173 10.54 -0.25 15.40
C ALA A 173 11.03 0.86 16.33
N LEU A 174 12.33 1.19 16.26
CA LEU A 174 12.92 2.26 17.05
C LEU A 174 12.42 3.64 16.60
N GLU A 175 12.32 3.87 15.27
CA GLU A 175 11.77 5.10 14.71
C GLU A 175 10.29 5.28 15.08
N GLU A 176 9.48 4.23 14.92
CA GLU A 176 8.06 4.27 15.29
C GLU A 176 7.86 4.48 16.78
N ALA A 177 8.61 3.78 17.64
CA ALA A 177 8.55 3.99 19.08
C ALA A 177 8.90 5.44 19.45
N LEU A 178 9.98 5.98 18.91
CA LEU A 178 10.38 7.38 19.14
C LEU A 178 9.32 8.37 18.63
N PHE A 179 8.71 8.11 17.48
CA PHE A 179 7.63 8.94 16.95
C PHE A 179 6.41 8.94 17.89
N LEU A 180 6.00 7.75 18.35
CA LEU A 180 4.86 7.56 19.24
C LEU A 180 5.00 8.23 20.61
N THR A 181 6.24 8.54 21.07
CA THR A 181 6.46 9.30 22.31
C THR A 181 5.82 10.69 22.34
N ARG A 182 5.50 11.22 21.16
CA ARG A 182 4.80 12.51 20.99
C ARG A 182 3.35 12.44 21.49
N PHE A 183 2.78 11.25 21.51
CA PHE A 183 1.38 11.01 21.84
C PHE A 183 1.22 10.17 23.10
N ALA A 184 1.79 8.98 23.11
CA ALA A 184 1.63 8.03 24.20
C ALA A 184 2.21 8.53 25.52
N SER A 185 1.61 8.13 26.63
CA SER A 185 2.15 8.37 27.98
C SER A 185 3.32 7.44 28.29
N LYS A 186 3.25 6.20 27.82
CA LYS A 186 4.29 5.18 27.97
C LYS A 186 4.30 4.23 26.78
N ILE A 187 5.51 3.77 26.41
CA ILE A 187 5.74 2.82 25.33
C ILE A 187 6.55 1.66 25.88
N THR A 188 6.05 0.45 25.73
CA THR A 188 6.80 -0.77 26.01
C THR A 188 7.21 -1.43 24.71
N MET A 189 8.50 -1.41 24.39
CA MET A 189 9.01 -2.16 23.24
C MET A 189 9.14 -3.63 23.60
N LEU A 190 8.55 -4.50 22.79
CA LEU A 190 8.58 -5.95 22.93
C LEU A 190 9.54 -6.51 21.89
N VAL A 191 10.68 -7.00 22.34
CA VAL A 191 11.79 -7.46 21.49
C VAL A 191 11.99 -8.95 21.69
N ARG A 192 11.78 -9.74 20.63
CA ARG A 192 11.86 -11.21 20.69
C ARG A 192 13.26 -11.76 21.05
N ARG A 193 14.30 -10.94 20.92
CA ARG A 193 15.70 -11.28 21.21
C ARG A 193 16.19 -10.48 22.42
N ASP A 194 17.41 -10.77 22.85
CA ASP A 194 18.12 -10.08 23.91
C ASP A 194 18.80 -8.76 23.50
N ALA A 195 18.68 -8.40 22.21
CA ALA A 195 19.26 -7.18 21.65
C ALA A 195 18.46 -6.62 20.47
N PHE A 196 18.56 -5.30 20.28
CA PHE A 196 18.11 -4.65 19.06
C PHE A 196 19.01 -5.00 17.86
N ARG A 197 18.43 -4.95 16.65
CA ARG A 197 19.12 -5.04 15.37
C ARG A 197 19.26 -3.70 14.67
N GLY A 198 18.56 -2.68 15.15
CA GLY A 198 18.61 -1.34 14.60
C GLY A 198 19.95 -0.64 14.82
N SER A 199 20.15 0.50 14.19
CA SER A 199 21.37 1.29 14.27
C SER A 199 21.64 1.77 15.71
N LYS A 200 22.92 1.86 16.09
CA LYS A 200 23.33 2.24 17.43
C LYS A 200 22.77 3.60 17.86
N ILE A 201 22.74 4.55 16.94
CA ILE A 201 22.21 5.89 17.22
C ILE A 201 20.71 5.86 17.57
N MET A 202 19.93 5.01 16.93
CA MET A 202 18.50 4.86 17.23
C MET A 202 18.28 4.12 18.55
N GLN A 203 19.10 3.10 18.84
CA GLN A 203 19.10 2.43 20.15
C GLN A 203 19.36 3.40 21.28
N ASP A 204 20.42 4.23 21.17
CA ASP A 204 20.81 5.19 22.19
C ASP A 204 19.70 6.23 22.43
N ARG A 205 19.02 6.68 21.38
CA ARG A 205 17.85 7.57 21.49
C ARG A 205 16.69 6.91 22.24
N ALA A 206 16.38 5.66 21.91
CA ALA A 206 15.30 4.92 22.56
C ALA A 206 15.60 4.69 24.05
N PHE A 207 16.82 4.25 24.40
CA PHE A 207 17.23 4.05 25.78
C PHE A 207 17.28 5.36 26.62
N ALA A 208 17.57 6.47 25.98
CA ALA A 208 17.59 7.76 26.66
C ALA A 208 16.19 8.36 26.86
N HIS A 209 15.17 7.82 26.21
CA HIS A 209 13.85 8.43 26.24
C HIS A 209 13.02 7.96 27.46
N PRO A 210 12.54 8.88 28.33
CA PRO A 210 11.91 8.52 29.62
C PRO A 210 10.56 7.79 29.47
N LYS A 211 9.92 7.82 28.29
CA LYS A 211 8.66 7.13 28.02
C LYS A 211 8.84 5.73 27.45
N ILE A 212 10.06 5.32 27.10
CA ILE A 212 10.33 4.04 26.44
C ILE A 212 10.94 3.06 27.42
N ASP A 213 10.25 1.95 27.66
CA ASP A 213 10.77 0.77 28.34
C ASP A 213 10.97 -0.37 27.31
N VAL A 214 11.97 -1.24 27.57
CA VAL A 214 12.23 -2.38 26.68
C VAL A 214 12.09 -3.68 27.46
N ARG A 215 11.28 -4.61 26.92
CA ARG A 215 11.21 -6.01 27.36
C ARG A 215 11.91 -6.89 26.33
N TRP A 216 13.00 -7.46 26.73
CA TRP A 216 13.77 -8.43 25.93
C TRP A 216 13.18 -9.80 26.00
N ASN A 217 13.57 -10.65 25.05
CA ASN A 217 13.13 -12.06 24.97
C ASN A 217 11.61 -12.19 25.07
N THR A 218 10.86 -11.24 24.52
CA THR A 218 9.42 -11.17 24.72
C THR A 218 8.69 -11.24 23.39
N GLU A 219 7.75 -12.17 23.27
CA GLU A 219 6.82 -12.24 22.16
C GLU A 219 5.38 -12.12 22.64
N VAL A 220 4.51 -11.58 21.79
CA VAL A 220 3.07 -11.54 22.01
C VAL A 220 2.49 -12.87 21.56
N THR A 221 1.71 -13.52 22.41
CA THR A 221 1.01 -14.77 22.11
C THR A 221 -0.49 -14.57 21.87
N GLU A 222 -1.07 -13.52 22.45
CA GLU A 222 -2.47 -13.17 22.26
C GLU A 222 -2.70 -11.68 22.51
N VAL A 223 -3.59 -11.07 21.72
CA VAL A 223 -4.10 -9.71 21.94
C VAL A 223 -5.49 -9.85 22.56
N ARG A 224 -5.74 -9.14 23.66
CA ARG A 224 -6.99 -9.23 24.44
C ARG A 224 -7.68 -7.90 24.54
N GLY A 225 -9.00 -7.95 24.66
CA GLY A 225 -9.87 -6.81 24.82
C GLY A 225 -11.33 -7.17 24.60
N GLU A 226 -12.21 -6.22 24.80
CA GLU A 226 -13.63 -6.36 24.43
C GLU A 226 -13.90 -5.71 23.06
N MET A 227 -13.95 -4.39 23.01
CA MET A 227 -14.13 -3.63 21.78
C MET A 227 -12.80 -3.14 21.20
N THR A 228 -11.84 -2.84 22.07
CA THR A 228 -10.48 -2.39 21.75
C THR A 228 -9.47 -3.15 22.60
N VAL A 229 -8.19 -3.06 22.22
CA VAL A 229 -7.10 -3.67 22.98
C VAL A 229 -7.04 -3.12 24.41
N ASN A 230 -6.90 -4.00 25.39
CA ASN A 230 -6.69 -3.63 26.79
C ASN A 230 -5.58 -4.44 27.49
N GLU A 231 -5.18 -5.59 26.94
CA GLU A 231 -4.13 -6.44 27.48
C GLU A 231 -3.46 -7.26 26.38
N LEU A 232 -2.20 -7.59 26.58
CA LEU A 232 -1.45 -8.57 25.79
C LEU A 232 -1.04 -9.74 26.66
N ALA A 233 -1.21 -10.97 26.17
CA ALA A 233 -0.52 -12.13 26.69
C ALA A 233 0.87 -12.21 26.06
N LEU A 234 1.86 -12.42 26.88
CA LEU A 234 3.26 -12.42 26.53
C LEU A 234 3.90 -13.73 26.95
N ARG A 235 4.93 -14.15 26.20
CA ARG A 235 5.81 -15.26 26.56
C ARG A 235 7.26 -14.83 26.47
N ASP A 236 8.04 -15.16 27.49
CA ASP A 236 9.48 -15.05 27.44
C ASP A 236 10.06 -16.15 26.53
N THR A 237 10.80 -15.77 25.49
CA THR A 237 11.33 -16.70 24.47
C THR A 237 12.52 -17.53 24.97
N ALA A 238 13.16 -17.16 26.08
CA ALA A 238 14.28 -17.86 26.67
C ALA A 238 13.83 -18.85 27.75
N SER A 239 12.93 -18.42 28.66
CA SER A 239 12.45 -19.25 29.78
C SER A 239 11.14 -19.98 29.47
N GLY A 240 10.33 -19.49 28.52
CA GLY A 240 8.98 -19.96 28.27
C GLY A 240 7.94 -19.43 29.27
N GLU A 241 8.33 -18.56 30.21
CA GLU A 241 7.43 -17.99 31.21
C GLU A 241 6.36 -17.10 30.57
N GLU A 242 5.10 -17.29 30.98
CA GLU A 242 3.99 -16.49 30.52
C GLU A 242 3.73 -15.31 31.47
N SER A 243 3.34 -14.17 30.90
CA SER A 243 2.98 -12.96 31.62
C SER A 243 1.93 -12.15 30.86
N THR A 244 1.43 -11.09 31.45
CA THR A 244 0.54 -10.14 30.77
C THR A 244 1.07 -8.72 30.84
N LEU A 245 0.58 -7.89 29.92
CA LEU A 245 0.86 -6.47 29.87
C LEU A 245 -0.42 -5.70 29.54
N ALA A 246 -0.87 -4.90 30.49
CA ALA A 246 -1.99 -3.98 30.27
C ALA A 246 -1.53 -2.85 29.36
N VAL A 247 -2.16 -2.69 28.19
CA VAL A 247 -1.91 -1.63 27.21
C VAL A 247 -3.18 -1.31 26.45
N GLN A 248 -3.29 -0.10 25.91
CA GLN A 248 -4.44 0.37 25.16
C GLN A 248 -4.18 0.42 23.66
N GLY A 249 -3.02 -0.08 23.23
CA GLY A 249 -2.66 -0.20 21.82
C GLY A 249 -1.42 -1.03 21.60
N LEU A 250 -1.35 -1.63 20.41
CA LEU A 250 -0.25 -2.47 19.96
C LEU A 250 0.17 -2.05 18.56
N PHE A 251 1.42 -1.64 18.40
CA PHE A 251 2.02 -1.32 17.10
C PHE A 251 2.94 -2.44 16.65
N ILE A 252 2.67 -2.98 15.46
CA ILE A 252 3.45 -4.07 14.86
C ILE A 252 4.48 -3.46 13.91
N ALA A 253 5.72 -3.30 14.39
CA ALA A 253 6.82 -2.65 13.69
C ALA A 253 7.91 -3.66 13.28
N ILE A 254 7.49 -4.80 12.70
CA ILE A 254 8.41 -5.88 12.28
C ILE A 254 8.81 -5.80 10.80
N GLY A 255 8.32 -4.78 10.09
CA GLY A 255 8.67 -4.46 8.71
C GLY A 255 7.52 -4.62 7.72
N TYR A 256 7.87 -4.43 6.44
CA TYR A 256 6.96 -4.55 5.31
C TYR A 256 7.58 -5.46 4.25
N LYS A 257 6.73 -6.14 3.49
CA LYS A 257 7.12 -6.89 2.30
C LYS A 257 6.54 -6.17 1.07
N PRO A 258 7.38 -5.69 0.12
CA PRO A 258 6.87 -5.17 -1.14
C PRO A 258 6.22 -6.29 -1.95
N ASN A 259 5.14 -5.98 -2.67
CA ASN A 259 4.38 -6.94 -3.46
C ASN A 259 5.00 -7.06 -4.86
N THR A 260 6.21 -7.60 -4.93
CA THR A 260 7.06 -7.70 -6.12
C THR A 260 7.25 -9.13 -6.64
N ASP A 261 6.70 -10.14 -5.97
CA ASP A 261 6.87 -11.56 -6.34
C ASP A 261 6.49 -11.83 -7.81
N LEU A 262 5.47 -11.12 -8.33
CA LEU A 262 5.01 -11.21 -9.72
C LEU A 262 6.10 -10.79 -10.75
N PHE A 263 7.02 -9.92 -10.35
CA PHE A 263 8.04 -9.31 -11.22
C PHE A 263 9.43 -9.90 -11.00
N ALA A 264 9.54 -10.95 -10.18
CA ALA A 264 10.82 -11.59 -9.85
C ALA A 264 11.56 -12.05 -11.12
N GLY A 265 12.84 -11.67 -11.22
CA GLY A 265 13.68 -11.97 -12.38
C GLY A 265 13.44 -11.10 -13.62
N GLN A 266 12.48 -10.18 -13.58
CA GLN A 266 12.21 -9.24 -14.68
C GLN A 266 12.57 -7.79 -14.29
N LEU A 267 12.11 -7.31 -13.14
CA LEU A 267 12.51 -6.01 -12.59
C LEU A 267 13.71 -6.14 -11.65
N ASP A 268 14.53 -5.10 -11.62
CA ASP A 268 15.60 -4.99 -10.64
C ASP A 268 15.00 -4.62 -9.29
N LEU A 269 15.39 -5.39 -8.27
CA LEU A 269 14.93 -5.23 -6.90
C LEU A 269 16.12 -4.95 -5.97
N ASP A 270 15.88 -4.16 -4.92
CA ASP A 270 16.84 -3.98 -3.84
C ASP A 270 16.95 -5.28 -2.97
N PRO A 271 17.93 -5.38 -2.05
CA PRO A 271 18.06 -6.56 -1.18
C PRO A 271 16.84 -6.82 -0.26
N ARG A 272 15.93 -5.87 -0.12
CA ARG A 272 14.67 -6.00 0.64
C ARG A 272 13.48 -6.33 -0.25
N GLY A 273 13.68 -6.40 -1.58
CA GLY A 273 12.68 -6.74 -2.56
C GLY A 273 11.91 -5.55 -3.16
N TYR A 274 12.28 -4.31 -2.86
CA TYR A 274 11.66 -3.11 -3.45
C TYR A 274 12.15 -2.89 -4.88
N CYS A 275 11.25 -2.43 -5.76
CA CYS A 275 11.59 -2.09 -7.13
C CYS A 275 12.61 -0.94 -7.17
N LEU A 276 13.68 -1.11 -7.96
CA LEU A 276 14.63 -0.05 -8.24
C LEU A 276 14.13 0.85 -9.37
N VAL A 277 14.36 2.14 -9.24
CA VAL A 277 14.08 3.16 -10.26
C VAL A 277 15.38 3.81 -10.69
N GLU A 278 15.50 4.11 -11.99
CA GLU A 278 16.64 4.83 -12.54
C GLU A 278 16.45 6.36 -12.46
N SER A 279 15.24 6.81 -12.74
CA SER A 279 14.88 8.23 -12.68
C SER A 279 13.37 8.40 -12.55
N GLY A 280 12.93 9.17 -11.57
CA GLY A 280 11.51 9.41 -11.32
C GLY A 280 10.77 8.12 -10.99
N THR A 281 9.95 7.63 -11.91
CA THR A 281 9.19 6.38 -11.80
C THR A 281 9.68 5.30 -12.78
N ARG A 282 10.69 5.60 -13.59
CA ARG A 282 11.18 4.74 -14.66
C ARG A 282 12.04 3.60 -14.13
N THR A 283 11.77 2.40 -14.61
CA THR A 283 12.64 1.23 -14.38
C THR A 283 13.67 1.12 -15.52
N LYS A 284 14.55 0.13 -15.45
CA LYS A 284 15.48 -0.18 -16.55
C LYS A 284 14.78 -0.72 -17.81
N ILE A 285 13.52 -1.13 -17.71
CA ILE A 285 12.73 -1.60 -18.85
C ILE A 285 11.94 -0.43 -19.41
N ASP A 286 12.27 -0.01 -20.62
CA ASP A 286 11.56 1.06 -21.32
C ASP A 286 10.06 0.74 -21.45
N GLY A 287 9.20 1.65 -20.99
CA GLY A 287 7.77 1.49 -20.96
C GLY A 287 7.23 0.84 -19.69
N VAL A 288 8.10 0.51 -18.70
CA VAL A 288 7.69 0.02 -17.39
C VAL A 288 8.04 1.03 -16.31
N PHE A 289 7.02 1.43 -15.55
CA PHE A 289 7.08 2.43 -14.49
C PHE A 289 6.63 1.83 -13.17
N VAL A 290 7.07 2.41 -12.05
CA VAL A 290 6.66 1.99 -10.71
C VAL A 290 6.14 3.18 -9.91
N ALA A 291 5.19 2.94 -9.01
CA ALA A 291 4.59 4.00 -8.20
C ALA A 291 4.17 3.49 -6.81
N GLY A 292 4.41 4.31 -5.80
CA GLY A 292 4.01 4.08 -4.42
C GLY A 292 4.90 3.07 -3.69
N ASP A 293 4.36 2.43 -2.67
CA ASP A 293 5.12 1.65 -1.68
C ASP A 293 5.85 0.42 -2.24
N VAL A 294 5.61 0.04 -3.49
CA VAL A 294 6.36 -1.03 -4.15
C VAL A 294 7.83 -0.66 -4.39
N HIS A 295 8.16 0.64 -4.40
CA HIS A 295 9.52 1.18 -4.48
C HIS A 295 9.84 2.18 -3.35
N ASP A 296 8.84 2.94 -2.88
CA ASP A 296 9.03 3.87 -1.76
C ASP A 296 8.91 3.13 -0.41
N HIS A 297 10.06 2.70 0.09
CA HIS A 297 10.16 2.06 1.39
C HIS A 297 10.28 3.07 2.56
N LEU A 298 10.38 4.37 2.26
CA LEU A 298 10.68 5.42 3.25
C LEU A 298 9.40 6.05 3.81
N TYR A 299 8.53 6.55 2.94
CA TYR A 299 7.36 7.32 3.37
C TYR A 299 6.13 6.47 3.66
N ARG A 300 5.74 5.61 2.74
CA ARG A 300 4.58 4.71 2.88
C ARG A 300 3.32 5.44 3.34
N GLN A 301 3.00 6.54 2.68
CA GLN A 301 1.82 7.34 2.94
C GLN A 301 0.89 7.36 1.73
N ALA A 302 -0.43 7.43 1.97
CA ALA A 302 -1.42 7.49 0.90
C ALA A 302 -1.18 8.67 -0.05
N VAL A 303 -0.82 9.83 0.48
CA VAL A 303 -0.57 11.04 -0.30
C VAL A 303 0.71 10.95 -1.13
N THR A 304 1.79 10.34 -0.61
CA THR A 304 3.02 10.14 -1.38
C THR A 304 2.80 9.11 -2.48
N ALA A 305 2.10 8.02 -2.17
CA ALA A 305 1.72 7.01 -3.15
C ALA A 305 0.84 7.61 -4.27
N ALA A 306 -0.13 8.45 -3.94
CA ALA A 306 -0.93 9.17 -4.93
C ALA A 306 -0.05 10.10 -5.79
N GLY A 307 0.88 10.82 -5.17
CA GLY A 307 1.85 11.67 -5.88
C GLY A 307 2.72 10.87 -6.86
N ASP A 308 3.17 9.68 -6.47
CA ASP A 308 3.94 8.80 -7.35
C ASP A 308 3.08 8.24 -8.50
N GLY A 309 1.82 7.92 -8.24
CA GLY A 309 0.86 7.54 -9.28
C GLY A 309 0.70 8.63 -10.34
N CYS A 310 0.59 9.89 -9.91
CA CYS A 310 0.58 11.05 -10.81
C CYS A 310 1.85 11.11 -11.67
N LYS A 311 3.04 11.01 -11.05
CA LYS A 311 4.33 11.03 -11.77
C LYS A 311 4.42 9.90 -12.79
N ALA A 312 4.06 8.66 -12.39
CA ALA A 312 4.13 7.49 -13.25
C ALA A 312 3.21 7.61 -14.48
N ALA A 313 2.01 8.16 -14.31
CA ALA A 313 1.10 8.40 -15.43
C ALA A 313 1.68 9.42 -16.42
N ILE A 314 2.24 10.53 -15.92
CA ILE A 314 2.88 11.56 -16.75
C ILE A 314 4.13 11.01 -17.45
N ASP A 315 4.95 10.22 -16.74
CA ASP A 315 6.13 9.60 -17.34
C ASP A 315 5.76 8.58 -18.43
N ALA A 316 4.67 7.81 -18.22
CA ALA A 316 4.15 6.85 -19.19
C ALA A 316 3.57 7.56 -20.44
N GLU A 317 2.78 8.62 -20.25
CA GLU A 317 2.23 9.45 -21.33
C GLU A 317 3.36 9.96 -22.23
N ARG A 318 4.34 10.68 -21.65
CA ARG A 318 5.46 11.25 -22.38
C ARG A 318 6.31 10.20 -23.09
N TRP A 319 6.45 9.05 -22.47
CA TRP A 319 7.19 7.95 -23.09
C TRP A 319 6.41 7.36 -24.28
N LEU A 320 5.10 7.13 -24.16
CA LEU A 320 4.24 6.67 -25.26
C LEU A 320 4.24 7.64 -26.44
N GLU A 321 4.21 8.97 -26.17
CA GLU A 321 4.41 10.01 -27.19
C GLU A 321 5.76 9.86 -27.90
N SER A 322 6.83 9.68 -27.13
CA SER A 322 8.21 9.63 -27.66
C SER A 322 8.47 8.41 -28.57
N VAL A 323 7.74 7.32 -28.36
CA VAL A 323 7.85 6.11 -29.20
C VAL A 323 6.79 6.03 -30.30
N GLY A 324 5.94 7.07 -30.43
CA GLY A 324 4.94 7.19 -31.50
C GLY A 324 3.68 6.32 -31.29
N GLU A 325 3.43 5.83 -30.08
CA GLU A 325 2.24 5.04 -29.77
C GLU A 325 0.98 5.89 -29.57
N ILE A 326 1.15 7.18 -29.26
CA ILE A 326 0.09 8.18 -29.16
C ILE A 326 0.53 9.48 -29.85
N GLU A 327 -0.44 10.29 -30.28
CA GLU A 327 -0.15 11.62 -30.80
C GLU A 327 0.35 12.54 -29.68
N ALA A 328 1.35 13.36 -30.01
CA ALA A 328 1.90 14.31 -29.05
C ALA A 328 0.82 15.31 -28.61
N SER A 329 0.66 15.48 -27.30
CA SER A 329 -0.26 16.47 -26.76
C SER A 329 0.18 17.88 -27.13
N THR A 330 -0.68 18.63 -27.80
CA THR A 330 -0.45 20.07 -28.07
C THR A 330 -0.74 20.95 -26.85
N ALA A 331 -1.25 20.36 -25.78
CA ALA A 331 -1.59 21.07 -24.56
C ALA A 331 -0.42 21.03 -23.57
N THR A 332 0.38 22.07 -23.54
CA THR A 332 1.51 22.28 -22.61
C THR A 332 1.08 22.84 -21.24
N ASN A 333 -0.20 22.82 -20.89
CA ASN A 333 -0.70 23.47 -19.67
C ASN A 333 -1.33 22.46 -18.72
N TRP A 334 -0.59 22.13 -17.67
CA TRP A 334 -1.09 21.61 -16.40
C TRP A 334 -1.40 22.75 -15.44
#